data_28bce7fb897064b2e8b720586932d444
#
_entry.id   28bce7fb897064b2e8b720586932d444
#
_cell.length_a   1.000
_cell.length_b   1.000
_cell.length_c   1.000
_cell.angle_alpha   90.00
_cell.angle_beta   90.00
_cell.angle_gamma   90.00
#
_symmetry.space_group_name_H-M   'P 1'
#
loop_
_entity.id
_entity.type
_entity.pdbx_description
1 polymer ?
#
loop_
_entity_poly.entity_id
_entity_poly.type
_entity_poly.pdbx_seq_one_letter_code
_entity_poly.pdbx_strand_id
1 'polypeptide(L)'
;MNQLRQLIRVLDALREVTGLYFVWKCSERSWLPLLPEHQRYHCCRYCRAVKESGATALLGCNRHHAGAAFHLALEKRKPFPLLCPAGVLELVVPVVAGTCRAAIFAGPFLSPEGGRGAGREFAGAYAAMPKQPASAMQQFETLLTALVESFEPESWERKQLPLLPELEFDRMDPRVCAAVRRLHRDFRRPVAFEPLCRELAVSPSHFTHLFKEAVGIGFREYLQRLRVAEARDLVELTDLPIGAVAAECGIPDQSRLARLFQRYWSVTPGALRRRRRFDGV
;
A
#
# COMPACT_ATOMS: atom_id res chain seq x y z
N MET A 1 21.06 -1.65 -6.10
CA MET A 1 21.17 -1.59 -4.61
C MET A 1 21.71 -0.26 -4.10
N ASN A 2 22.70 0.36 -4.74
CA ASN A 2 23.32 1.58 -4.24
C ASN A 2 22.37 2.80 -4.27
N GLN A 3 21.63 2.99 -5.35
CA GLN A 3 20.72 4.13 -5.53
C GLN A 3 19.54 4.12 -4.55
N LEU A 4 18.89 2.97 -4.30
CA LEU A 4 17.81 2.87 -3.31
C LEU A 4 18.31 3.23 -1.91
N ARG A 5 19.48 2.73 -1.52
CA ARG A 5 20.10 3.09 -0.22
C ARG A 5 20.41 4.58 -0.13
N GLN A 6 20.85 5.17 -1.23
CA GLN A 6 21.10 6.62 -1.29
C GLN A 6 19.79 7.40 -1.13
N LEU A 7 18.74 7.03 -1.84
CA LEU A 7 17.42 7.66 -1.73
C LEU A 7 16.85 7.52 -0.32
N ILE A 8 16.96 6.34 0.30
CA ILE A 8 16.59 6.11 1.71
C ILE A 8 17.30 7.11 2.63
N ARG A 9 18.61 7.29 2.48
CA ARG A 9 19.41 8.23 3.31
C ARG A 9 19.00 9.69 3.09
N VAL A 10 18.70 10.06 1.84
CA VAL A 10 18.23 11.43 1.53
C VAL A 10 16.87 11.68 2.20
N LEU A 11 15.96 10.72 2.13
CA LEU A 11 14.65 10.84 2.79
C LEU A 11 14.78 10.86 4.33
N ASP A 12 15.76 10.15 4.90
CA ASP A 12 16.04 10.23 6.34
C ASP A 12 16.58 11.62 6.72
N ALA A 13 17.51 12.17 5.96
CA ALA A 13 18.02 13.53 6.21
C ALA A 13 16.91 14.58 6.06
N LEU A 14 16.05 14.46 5.04
CA LEU A 14 14.87 15.32 4.89
C LEU A 14 13.93 15.21 6.09
N ARG A 15 13.70 14.01 6.60
CA ARG A 15 12.87 13.80 7.80
C ARG A 15 13.41 14.51 9.02
N GLU A 16 14.73 14.43 9.24
CA GLU A 16 15.38 15.08 10.40
C GLU A 16 15.27 16.60 10.33
N VAL A 17 15.39 17.17 9.15
CA VAL A 17 15.32 18.64 8.96
C VAL A 17 13.88 19.16 8.97
N THR A 18 12.95 18.42 8.40
CA THR A 18 11.60 18.92 8.12
C THR A 18 10.53 18.42 9.08
N GLY A 19 10.81 17.34 9.80
CA GLY A 19 9.81 16.61 10.62
C GLY A 19 8.79 15.83 9.81
N LEU A 20 8.88 15.83 8.47
CA LEU A 20 8.01 15.03 7.62
C LEU A 20 8.40 13.55 7.66
N TYR A 21 7.42 12.69 7.50
CA TYR A 21 7.64 11.27 7.27
C TYR A 21 7.56 10.97 5.77
N PHE A 22 8.40 10.08 5.31
CA PHE A 22 8.44 9.60 3.93
C PHE A 22 8.22 8.09 3.97
N VAL A 23 7.02 7.65 3.59
CA VAL A 23 6.64 6.24 3.66
C VAL A 23 6.52 5.67 2.27
N TRP A 24 7.19 4.55 2.05
CA TRP A 24 7.15 3.82 0.80
C TRP A 24 6.00 2.84 0.76
N LYS A 25 5.34 2.78 -0.39
CA LYS A 25 4.52 1.65 -0.82
C LYS A 25 5.03 1.18 -2.15
N CYS A 26 5.28 -0.11 -2.28
CA CYS A 26 5.82 -0.68 -3.50
C CYS A 26 5.21 -2.05 -3.78
N SER A 27 5.09 -2.39 -5.06
CA SER A 27 4.73 -3.73 -5.50
C SER A 27 5.86 -4.74 -5.23
N GLU A 28 7.10 -4.26 -5.22
CA GLU A 28 8.31 -5.06 -4.99
C GLU A 28 8.58 -5.25 -3.49
N ARG A 29 8.14 -6.37 -2.95
CA ARG A 29 8.33 -6.70 -1.53
C ARG A 29 9.79 -6.93 -1.13
N SER A 30 10.66 -7.20 -2.09
CA SER A 30 12.11 -7.31 -1.89
C SER A 30 12.76 -6.03 -1.33
N TRP A 31 12.11 -4.88 -1.48
CA TRP A 31 12.57 -3.62 -0.93
C TRP A 31 12.23 -3.44 0.55
N LEU A 32 11.15 -4.08 1.03
CA LEU A 32 10.69 -3.90 2.40
C LEU A 32 11.77 -4.15 3.46
N PRO A 33 12.62 -5.21 3.36
CA PRO A 33 13.69 -5.43 4.33
C PRO A 33 14.79 -4.36 4.28
N LEU A 34 14.90 -3.63 3.17
CA LEU A 34 15.91 -2.59 2.97
C LEU A 34 15.47 -1.23 3.51
N LEU A 35 14.15 -1.05 3.69
CA LEU A 35 13.58 0.19 4.19
C LEU A 35 13.61 0.20 5.72
N PRO A 36 14.06 1.29 6.36
CA PRO A 36 13.92 1.45 7.80
C PRO A 36 12.44 1.46 8.21
N GLU A 37 12.14 1.09 9.44
CA GLU A 37 10.76 0.94 9.91
C GLU A 37 9.91 2.22 9.70
N HIS A 38 10.49 3.38 9.98
CA HIS A 38 9.80 4.68 9.81
C HIS A 38 9.55 5.06 8.35
N GLN A 39 10.20 4.38 7.39
CA GLN A 39 9.90 4.52 5.96
C GLN A 39 8.95 3.44 5.42
N ARG A 40 8.63 2.43 6.23
CA ARG A 40 7.59 1.43 5.89
C ARG A 40 6.21 1.86 6.36
N TYR A 41 6.15 2.60 7.49
CA TYR A 41 4.89 2.95 8.15
C TYR A 41 4.95 4.36 8.72
N HIS A 42 3.79 5.03 8.70
CA HIS A 42 3.63 6.25 9.48
C HIS A 42 3.69 5.93 10.96
N CYS A 43 4.79 6.27 11.60
CA CYS A 43 5.09 6.00 13.01
C CYS A 43 5.12 7.25 13.88
N CYS A 44 4.64 8.42 13.39
CA CYS A 44 4.49 9.60 14.23
C CYS A 44 3.53 9.31 15.39
N ARG A 45 3.68 10.02 16.50
CA ARG A 45 2.90 9.82 17.72
C ARG A 45 1.39 9.81 17.47
N TYR A 46 0.90 10.71 16.61
CA TYR A 46 -0.50 10.76 16.23
C TYR A 46 -0.95 9.51 15.44
N CYS A 47 -0.24 9.16 14.37
CA CYS A 47 -0.59 7.99 13.56
C CYS A 47 -0.51 6.70 14.37
N ARG A 48 0.43 6.60 15.33
CA ARG A 48 0.55 5.46 16.23
C ARG A 48 -0.67 5.38 17.14
N ALA A 49 -1.03 6.47 17.82
CA ALA A 49 -2.20 6.53 18.69
C ALA A 49 -3.50 6.15 17.95
N VAL A 50 -3.71 6.69 16.75
CA VAL A 50 -4.87 6.32 15.92
C VAL A 50 -4.87 4.84 15.57
N LYS A 51 -3.74 4.25 15.20
CA LYS A 51 -3.64 2.82 14.85
C LYS A 51 -3.87 1.92 16.06
N GLU A 52 -3.39 2.31 17.22
CA GLU A 52 -3.51 1.58 18.48
C GLU A 52 -4.93 1.67 19.08
N SER A 53 -5.76 2.62 18.66
CA SER A 53 -7.15 2.76 19.10
C SER A 53 -8.06 1.60 18.71
N GLY A 54 -7.64 0.76 17.75
CA GLY A 54 -8.35 -0.45 17.39
C GLY A 54 -8.00 -1.00 16.01
N ALA A 55 -8.33 -2.26 15.81
CA ALA A 55 -8.06 -2.98 14.57
C ALA A 55 -8.68 -2.28 13.34
N THR A 56 -9.87 -1.68 13.47
CA THR A 56 -10.54 -0.96 12.38
C THR A 56 -9.76 0.26 11.91
N ALA A 57 -9.17 1.03 12.84
CA ALA A 57 -8.37 2.20 12.50
C ALA A 57 -7.06 1.82 11.81
N LEU A 58 -6.36 0.81 12.32
CA LEU A 58 -5.16 0.26 11.70
C LEU A 58 -5.42 -0.24 10.29
N LEU A 59 -6.51 -1.01 10.13
CA LEU A 59 -6.93 -1.54 8.83
C LEU A 59 -7.34 -0.42 7.86
N GLY A 60 -8.00 0.62 8.35
CA GLY A 60 -8.35 1.80 7.57
C GLY A 60 -7.11 2.49 6.99
N CYS A 61 -6.08 2.69 7.82
CA CYS A 61 -4.81 3.27 7.40
C CYS A 61 -4.11 2.40 6.33
N ASN A 62 -4.02 1.09 6.56
CA ASN A 62 -3.37 0.19 5.60
C ASN A 62 -4.14 0.11 4.27
N ARG A 63 -5.48 0.06 4.32
CA ARG A 63 -6.35 0.08 3.12
C ARG A 63 -6.11 1.31 2.28
N HIS A 64 -6.00 2.46 2.95
CA HIS A 64 -5.80 3.72 2.26
C HIS A 64 -4.46 3.74 1.54
N HIS A 65 -3.36 3.50 2.26
CA HIS A 65 -2.02 3.66 1.71
C HIS A 65 -1.58 2.52 0.80
N ALA A 66 -1.81 1.26 1.18
CA ALA A 66 -1.39 0.10 0.39
C ALA A 66 -2.41 -0.32 -0.67
N GLY A 67 -3.64 0.22 -0.59
CA GLY A 67 -4.73 -0.08 -1.53
C GLY A 67 -5.03 1.11 -2.45
N ALA A 68 -6.14 1.82 -2.16
CA ALA A 68 -6.70 2.82 -3.06
C ALA A 68 -5.70 3.95 -3.44
N ALA A 69 -4.96 4.48 -2.48
CA ALA A 69 -4.02 5.58 -2.72
C ALA A 69 -2.82 5.14 -3.55
N PHE A 70 -2.29 3.93 -3.28
CA PHE A 70 -1.19 3.37 -4.04
C PHE A 70 -1.58 3.12 -5.52
N HIS A 71 -2.76 2.52 -5.75
CA HIS A 71 -3.24 2.30 -7.11
C HIS A 71 -3.54 3.61 -7.84
N LEU A 72 -4.11 4.60 -7.15
CA LEU A 72 -4.30 5.92 -7.70
C LEU A 72 -2.98 6.60 -8.08
N ALA A 73 -1.92 6.38 -7.29
CA ALA A 73 -0.59 6.88 -7.61
C ALA A 73 -0.04 6.26 -8.91
N LEU A 74 -0.18 4.95 -9.08
CA LEU A 74 0.26 4.26 -10.29
C LEU A 74 -0.55 4.65 -11.53
N GLU A 75 -1.84 4.98 -11.35
CA GLU A 75 -2.73 5.46 -12.41
C GLU A 75 -2.38 6.89 -12.84
N LYS A 76 -2.26 7.81 -11.86
CA LYS A 76 -2.00 9.22 -12.13
C LYS A 76 -0.61 9.49 -12.69
N ARG A 77 0.39 8.73 -12.28
CA ARG A 77 1.81 8.88 -12.65
C ARG A 77 2.40 10.28 -12.43
N LYS A 78 1.73 11.10 -11.67
CA LYS A 78 2.17 12.45 -11.27
C LYS A 78 1.84 12.67 -9.80
N PRO A 79 2.60 13.52 -9.10
CA PRO A 79 2.33 13.84 -7.70
C PRO A 79 0.93 14.42 -7.50
N PHE A 80 0.33 14.15 -6.34
CA PHE A 80 -0.96 14.71 -5.96
C PHE A 80 -1.12 14.76 -4.43
N PRO A 81 -1.87 15.74 -3.92
CA PRO A 81 -2.23 15.79 -2.52
C PRO A 81 -3.29 14.73 -2.19
N LEU A 82 -3.23 14.16 -0.99
CA LEU A 82 -4.15 13.16 -0.51
C LEU A 82 -4.45 13.38 0.97
N LEU A 83 -5.74 13.43 1.32
CA LEU A 83 -6.17 13.43 2.71
C LEU A 83 -6.42 11.99 3.16
N CYS A 84 -5.66 11.52 4.16
CA CYS A 84 -5.87 10.18 4.69
C CYS A 84 -7.10 10.10 5.60
N PRO A 85 -7.67 8.91 5.87
CA PRO A 85 -8.84 8.76 6.72
C PRO A 85 -8.68 9.31 8.14
N ALA A 86 -7.44 9.44 8.62
CA ALA A 86 -7.13 10.05 9.91
C ALA A 86 -6.97 11.59 9.83
N GLY A 87 -7.32 12.22 8.70
CA GLY A 87 -7.28 13.68 8.54
C GLY A 87 -5.87 14.25 8.36
N VAL A 88 -4.89 13.43 7.98
CA VAL A 88 -3.53 13.88 7.66
C VAL A 88 -3.45 14.15 6.17
N LEU A 89 -3.01 15.36 5.81
CA LEU A 89 -2.74 15.73 4.42
C LEU A 89 -1.32 15.26 4.05
N GLU A 90 -1.22 14.56 2.94
CA GLU A 90 0.01 13.95 2.43
C GLU A 90 0.20 14.32 0.96
N LEU A 91 1.43 14.42 0.54
CA LEU A 91 1.83 14.45 -0.86
C LEU A 91 2.18 13.02 -1.28
N VAL A 92 1.52 12.51 -2.31
CA VAL A 92 1.81 11.20 -2.90
C VAL A 92 2.63 11.40 -4.16
N VAL A 93 3.83 10.85 -4.19
CA VAL A 93 4.74 10.91 -5.34
C VAL A 93 4.91 9.53 -5.92
N PRO A 94 4.37 9.25 -7.12
CA PRO A 94 4.57 7.99 -7.81
C PRO A 94 6.04 7.76 -8.18
N VAL A 95 6.50 6.53 -8.04
CA VAL A 95 7.82 6.08 -8.47
C VAL A 95 7.62 4.99 -9.52
N VAL A 96 7.72 5.36 -10.78
CA VAL A 96 7.54 4.45 -11.92
C VAL A 96 8.81 4.51 -12.75
N ALA A 97 9.69 3.52 -12.56
CA ALA A 97 10.95 3.47 -13.26
C ALA A 97 11.24 2.02 -13.69
N GLY A 98 11.32 1.77 -14.99
CA GLY A 98 11.43 0.42 -15.52
C GLY A 98 10.26 -0.46 -15.06
N THR A 99 10.56 -1.56 -14.38
CA THR A 99 9.56 -2.47 -13.78
C THR A 99 9.16 -2.06 -12.36
N CYS A 100 9.82 -1.06 -11.77
CA CYS A 100 9.52 -0.57 -10.44
C CYS A 100 8.17 0.16 -10.42
N ARG A 101 7.34 -0.24 -9.47
CA ARG A 101 6.05 0.38 -9.18
C ARG A 101 5.99 0.66 -7.69
N ALA A 102 6.22 1.91 -7.34
CA ALA A 102 6.20 2.36 -5.95
C ALA A 102 5.54 3.74 -5.83
N ALA A 103 5.29 4.18 -4.62
CA ALA A 103 4.89 5.53 -4.29
C ALA A 103 5.50 5.94 -2.96
N ILE A 104 5.90 7.21 -2.86
CA ILE A 104 6.34 7.84 -1.63
C ILE A 104 5.17 8.68 -1.11
N PHE A 105 4.79 8.46 0.13
CA PHE A 105 3.82 9.27 0.86
C PHE A 105 4.61 10.19 1.80
N ALA A 106 4.61 11.46 1.49
CA ALA A 106 5.30 12.49 2.26
C ALA A 106 4.30 13.30 3.08
N GLY A 107 4.52 13.44 4.35
CA GLY A 107 3.65 14.21 5.25
C GLY A 107 4.15 14.18 6.70
N PRO A 108 3.43 14.83 7.61
CA PRO A 108 2.15 15.52 7.44
C PRO A 108 2.27 16.97 6.98
N PHE A 109 1.30 17.42 6.20
CA PHE A 109 1.09 18.83 5.92
C PHE A 109 -0.13 19.38 6.68
N LEU A 110 -0.19 20.68 6.89
CA LEU A 110 -1.36 21.33 7.47
C LEU A 110 -2.55 21.19 6.54
N SER A 111 -3.60 20.52 7.03
CA SER A 111 -4.85 20.38 6.30
C SER A 111 -5.79 21.53 6.66
N PRO A 112 -6.48 22.15 5.68
CA PRO A 112 -7.53 23.13 5.96
C PRO A 112 -8.66 22.56 6.82
N GLU A 113 -8.89 21.26 6.77
CA GLU A 113 -9.95 20.56 7.51
C GLU A 113 -9.52 20.13 8.93
N GLY A 114 -8.24 20.26 9.26
CA GLY A 114 -7.70 20.18 10.61
C GLY A 114 -7.97 18.87 11.37
N GLY A 115 -7.51 17.72 10.90
CA GLY A 115 -7.50 16.48 11.71
C GLY A 115 -8.87 15.89 12.09
N ARG A 116 -9.94 16.29 11.41
CA ARG A 116 -11.32 15.89 11.75
C ARG A 116 -11.63 14.41 11.57
N GLY A 117 -10.73 13.66 10.90
CA GLY A 117 -10.97 12.26 10.56
C GLY A 117 -10.75 11.26 11.70
N ALA A 118 -10.00 11.60 12.76
CA ALA A 118 -9.57 10.64 13.78
C ALA A 118 -10.29 10.75 15.14
N GLY A 119 -11.30 11.61 15.23
CA GLY A 119 -12.02 11.79 16.49
C GLY A 119 -11.39 12.85 17.43
N ARG A 120 -12.20 13.33 18.37
CA ARG A 120 -11.79 14.41 19.32
C ARG A 120 -10.71 13.96 20.29
N GLU A 121 -10.65 12.68 20.62
CA GLU A 121 -9.69 12.07 21.52
C GLU A 121 -8.23 12.22 21.07
N PHE A 122 -8.00 12.35 19.76
CA PHE A 122 -6.65 12.48 19.18
C PHE A 122 -6.27 13.94 18.87
N ALA A 123 -7.13 14.92 19.17
CA ALA A 123 -6.90 16.33 18.81
C ALA A 123 -5.57 16.87 19.36
N GLY A 124 -5.23 16.54 20.61
CA GLY A 124 -3.96 16.96 21.23
C GLY A 124 -2.74 16.35 20.54
N ALA A 125 -2.80 15.06 20.19
CA ALA A 125 -1.73 14.39 19.47
C ALA A 125 -1.58 14.92 18.03
N TYR A 126 -2.70 15.25 17.37
CA TYR A 126 -2.69 15.89 16.06
C TYR A 126 -2.09 17.30 16.11
N ALA A 127 -2.46 18.11 17.12
CA ALA A 127 -1.92 19.45 17.30
C ALA A 127 -0.41 19.44 17.54
N ALA A 128 0.08 18.49 18.34
CA ALA A 128 1.50 18.33 18.66
C ALA A 128 2.34 17.69 17.54
N MET A 129 1.72 17.19 16.47
CA MET A 129 2.43 16.58 15.36
C MET A 129 3.16 17.65 14.55
N PRO A 130 4.48 17.50 14.25
CA PRO A 130 5.17 18.39 13.34
C PRO A 130 4.51 18.37 11.98
N LYS A 131 4.16 19.51 11.45
CA LYS A 131 3.50 19.64 10.14
C LYS A 131 4.15 20.77 9.36
N GLN A 132 4.32 20.57 8.08
CA GLN A 132 4.70 21.64 7.17
C GLN A 132 3.45 22.38 6.68
N PRO A 133 3.54 23.71 6.40
CA PRO A 133 2.43 24.43 5.81
C PRO A 133 2.07 23.86 4.44
N ALA A 134 0.79 23.91 4.06
CA ALA A 134 0.33 23.42 2.75
C ALA A 134 1.06 24.13 1.58
N SER A 135 1.47 25.38 1.76
CA SER A 135 2.27 26.13 0.77
C SER A 135 3.64 25.51 0.49
N ALA A 136 4.22 24.75 1.41
CA ALA A 136 5.47 24.05 1.19
C ALA A 136 5.31 22.80 0.31
N MET A 137 4.08 22.31 0.10
CA MET A 137 3.83 21.06 -0.61
C MET A 137 4.38 21.09 -2.04
N GLN A 138 4.24 22.20 -2.74
CA GLN A 138 4.76 22.36 -4.10
C GLN A 138 6.28 22.25 -4.17
N GLN A 139 6.98 22.79 -3.17
CA GLN A 139 8.45 22.67 -3.07
C GLN A 139 8.86 21.22 -2.85
N PHE A 140 8.15 20.51 -1.98
CA PHE A 140 8.38 19.07 -1.77
C PHE A 140 8.00 18.24 -2.99
N GLU A 141 6.96 18.60 -3.72
CA GLU A 141 6.60 17.97 -4.99
C GLU A 141 7.75 18.08 -5.99
N THR A 142 8.28 19.28 -6.19
CA THR A 142 9.42 19.51 -7.10
C THR A 142 10.65 18.70 -6.65
N LEU A 143 11.00 18.77 -5.37
CA LEU A 143 12.16 18.08 -4.82
C LEU A 143 12.05 16.56 -4.95
N LEU A 144 10.92 15.99 -4.53
CA LEU A 144 10.72 14.54 -4.56
C LEU A 144 10.60 14.02 -5.98
N THR A 145 10.00 14.79 -6.89
CA THR A 145 9.93 14.43 -8.31
C THR A 145 11.33 14.37 -8.90
N ALA A 146 12.15 15.38 -8.69
CA ALA A 146 13.54 15.39 -9.17
C ALA A 146 14.35 14.22 -8.59
N LEU A 147 14.17 13.91 -7.30
CA LEU A 147 14.80 12.75 -6.66
C LEU A 147 14.37 11.42 -7.30
N VAL A 148 13.07 11.27 -7.57
CA VAL A 148 12.52 10.06 -8.19
C VAL A 148 12.97 9.93 -9.64
N GLU A 149 12.99 11.03 -10.40
CA GLU A 149 13.46 11.04 -11.80
C GLU A 149 14.94 10.73 -11.92
N SER A 150 15.74 11.08 -10.93
CA SER A 150 17.17 10.71 -10.86
C SER A 150 17.39 9.24 -10.46
N PHE A 151 16.33 8.55 -10.07
CA PHE A 151 16.39 7.18 -9.60
C PHE A 151 16.18 6.19 -10.75
N GLU A 152 17.28 5.62 -11.22
CA GLU A 152 17.27 4.50 -12.16
C GLU A 152 17.41 3.20 -11.37
N PRO A 153 16.34 2.45 -11.16
CA PRO A 153 16.46 1.15 -10.52
C PRO A 153 17.26 0.24 -11.44
N GLU A 154 18.45 -0.15 -10.98
CA GLU A 154 19.18 -1.25 -11.60
C GLU A 154 18.24 -2.44 -11.76
N SER A 155 18.33 -3.13 -12.89
CA SER A 155 17.50 -4.30 -13.17
C SER A 155 17.67 -5.32 -12.03
N TRP A 156 16.67 -5.37 -11.17
CA TRP A 156 16.65 -6.29 -10.05
C TRP A 156 16.35 -7.67 -10.60
N GLU A 157 17.31 -8.56 -10.52
CA GLU A 157 17.07 -9.96 -10.81
C GLU A 157 15.89 -10.44 -9.94
N ARG A 158 14.78 -10.72 -10.57
CA ARG A 158 13.55 -11.20 -9.94
C ARG A 158 13.81 -12.62 -9.42
N LYS A 159 14.27 -12.75 -8.18
CA LYS A 159 14.35 -14.06 -7.53
C LYS A 159 13.00 -14.57 -7.00
N GLN A 160 11.97 -13.72 -6.97
CA GLN A 160 10.60 -14.13 -6.63
C GLN A 160 9.61 -13.38 -7.52
N LEU A 161 8.73 -14.13 -8.20
CA LEU A 161 7.63 -13.56 -8.95
C LEU A 161 6.77 -12.69 -8.03
N PRO A 162 6.41 -11.45 -8.43
CA PRO A 162 5.49 -10.63 -7.66
C PRO A 162 4.17 -11.39 -7.48
N LEU A 163 3.59 -11.31 -6.27
CA LEU A 163 2.34 -12.02 -5.96
C LEU A 163 1.18 -11.52 -6.84
N LEU A 164 1.17 -10.21 -7.13
CA LEU A 164 0.25 -9.60 -8.09
C LEU A 164 1.01 -9.22 -9.36
N PRO A 165 0.39 -9.40 -10.54
CA PRO A 165 0.98 -8.96 -11.80
C PRO A 165 1.10 -7.44 -11.86
N GLU A 166 2.09 -6.97 -12.60
CA GLU A 166 2.21 -5.56 -12.95
C GLU A 166 1.09 -5.19 -13.92
N LEU A 167 0.43 -4.06 -13.68
CA LEU A 167 -0.69 -3.60 -14.47
C LEU A 167 -0.34 -2.31 -15.20
N GLU A 168 -0.44 -2.34 -16.53
CA GLU A 168 -0.29 -1.17 -17.38
C GLU A 168 -1.65 -0.50 -17.61
N PHE A 169 -2.16 0.22 -16.62
CA PHE A 169 -3.50 0.82 -16.64
C PHE A 169 -3.78 1.67 -17.88
N ASP A 170 -2.77 2.33 -18.42
CA ASP A 170 -2.92 3.20 -19.63
C ASP A 170 -3.24 2.42 -20.90
N ARG A 171 -2.91 1.12 -20.92
CA ARG A 171 -3.12 0.23 -22.06
C ARG A 171 -4.23 -0.78 -21.83
N MET A 172 -4.79 -0.81 -20.63
CA MET A 172 -5.81 -1.77 -20.26
C MET A 172 -7.20 -1.28 -20.67
N ASP A 173 -8.07 -2.24 -21.03
CA ASP A 173 -9.49 -1.97 -21.22
C ASP A 173 -10.09 -1.28 -19.97
N PRO A 174 -10.84 -0.18 -20.13
CA PRO A 174 -11.44 0.54 -19.02
C PRO A 174 -12.29 -0.33 -18.08
N ARG A 175 -12.93 -1.37 -18.62
CA ARG A 175 -13.73 -2.33 -17.83
C ARG A 175 -12.84 -3.19 -16.93
N VAL A 176 -11.66 -3.59 -17.42
CA VAL A 176 -10.67 -4.31 -16.60
C VAL A 176 -10.12 -3.41 -15.51
N CYS A 177 -9.79 -2.16 -15.85
CA CYS A 177 -9.37 -1.16 -14.86
C CYS A 177 -10.43 -0.96 -13.76
N ALA A 178 -11.71 -0.85 -14.15
CA ALA A 178 -12.82 -0.71 -13.20
C ALA A 178 -12.96 -1.95 -12.31
N ALA A 179 -12.82 -3.16 -12.88
CA ALA A 179 -12.85 -4.41 -12.13
C ALA A 179 -11.68 -4.51 -11.13
N VAL A 180 -10.47 -4.17 -11.54
CA VAL A 180 -9.30 -4.16 -10.64
C VAL A 180 -9.53 -3.18 -9.49
N ARG A 181 -9.97 -1.95 -9.77
CA ARG A 181 -10.33 -0.96 -8.73
C ARG A 181 -11.40 -1.51 -7.77
N ARG A 182 -12.43 -2.17 -8.30
CA ARG A 182 -13.48 -2.80 -7.49
C ARG A 182 -12.92 -3.91 -6.61
N LEU A 183 -12.06 -4.78 -7.15
CA LEU A 183 -11.40 -5.83 -6.38
C LEU A 183 -10.58 -5.25 -5.22
N HIS A 184 -9.76 -4.24 -5.46
CA HIS A 184 -8.95 -3.60 -4.41
C HIS A 184 -9.80 -2.91 -3.33
N ARG A 185 -10.95 -2.37 -3.67
CA ARG A 185 -11.87 -1.76 -2.71
C ARG A 185 -12.59 -2.80 -1.86
N ASP A 186 -13.05 -3.89 -2.47
CA ASP A 186 -14.05 -4.79 -1.89
C ASP A 186 -13.52 -6.22 -1.61
N PHE A 187 -12.23 -6.51 -1.80
CA PHE A 187 -11.66 -7.86 -1.73
C PHE A 187 -11.97 -8.66 -0.45
N ARG A 188 -12.26 -7.98 0.63
CA ARG A 188 -12.59 -8.61 1.92
C ARG A 188 -13.96 -9.24 1.96
N ARG A 189 -14.86 -8.74 1.15
CA ARG A 189 -16.23 -9.25 1.00
C ARG A 189 -16.29 -10.23 -0.16
N PRO A 190 -17.33 -11.06 -0.24
CA PRO A 190 -17.58 -11.84 -1.45
C PRO A 190 -17.74 -10.89 -2.65
N VAL A 191 -16.86 -11.02 -3.63
CA VAL A 191 -17.00 -10.29 -4.90
C VAL A 191 -17.63 -11.26 -5.90
N ALA A 192 -18.92 -11.04 -6.18
CA ALA A 192 -19.66 -11.85 -7.12
C ALA A 192 -19.30 -11.48 -8.56
N PHE A 193 -18.86 -12.46 -9.33
CA PHE A 193 -18.31 -12.25 -10.67
C PHE A 193 -19.38 -11.82 -11.69
N GLU A 194 -20.53 -12.53 -11.71
CA GLU A 194 -21.61 -12.24 -12.65
C GLU A 194 -22.26 -10.86 -12.44
N PRO A 195 -22.54 -10.40 -11.20
CA PRO A 195 -22.98 -9.04 -10.95
C PRO A 195 -21.98 -8.00 -11.43
N LEU A 196 -20.69 -8.22 -11.21
CA LEU A 196 -19.65 -7.31 -11.71
C LEU A 196 -19.65 -7.25 -13.24
N CYS A 197 -19.76 -8.37 -13.94
CA CYS A 197 -19.85 -8.38 -15.39
C CYS A 197 -21.08 -7.60 -15.90
N ARG A 198 -22.21 -7.69 -15.21
CA ARG A 198 -23.42 -6.89 -15.56
C ARG A 198 -23.20 -5.40 -15.34
N GLU A 199 -22.58 -5.00 -14.24
CA GLU A 199 -22.20 -3.59 -13.98
C GLU A 199 -21.28 -3.03 -15.08
N LEU A 200 -20.38 -3.87 -15.60
CA LEU A 200 -19.43 -3.50 -16.64
C LEU A 200 -19.95 -3.69 -18.08
N ALA A 201 -21.23 -4.05 -18.23
CA ALA A 201 -21.88 -4.30 -19.53
C ALA A 201 -21.10 -5.28 -20.41
N VAL A 202 -20.62 -6.40 -19.84
CA VAL A 202 -19.85 -7.43 -20.53
C VAL A 202 -20.33 -8.82 -20.16
N SER A 203 -20.31 -9.76 -21.11
CA SER A 203 -20.65 -11.14 -20.78
C SER A 203 -19.56 -11.81 -19.91
N PRO A 204 -19.91 -12.72 -19.00
CA PRO A 204 -18.95 -13.41 -18.14
C PRO A 204 -17.82 -14.12 -18.92
N SER A 205 -18.16 -14.76 -20.04
CA SER A 205 -17.17 -15.45 -20.89
C SER A 205 -16.19 -14.47 -21.50
N HIS A 206 -16.69 -13.40 -22.13
CA HIS A 206 -15.84 -12.37 -22.75
C HIS A 206 -14.96 -11.70 -21.69
N PHE A 207 -15.53 -11.35 -20.53
CA PHE A 207 -14.75 -10.70 -19.45
C PHE A 207 -13.67 -11.60 -18.88
N THR A 208 -13.90 -12.91 -18.80
CA THR A 208 -12.88 -13.89 -18.36
C THR A 208 -11.64 -13.83 -19.25
N HIS A 209 -11.83 -13.81 -20.57
CA HIS A 209 -10.73 -13.71 -21.55
C HIS A 209 -10.06 -12.33 -21.47
N LEU A 210 -10.86 -11.27 -21.53
CA LEU A 210 -10.37 -9.90 -21.48
C LEU A 210 -9.54 -9.62 -20.20
N PHE A 211 -10.03 -10.06 -19.05
CA PHE A 211 -9.31 -9.90 -17.79
C PHE A 211 -8.00 -10.70 -17.78
N LYS A 212 -8.02 -11.96 -18.20
CA LYS A 212 -6.83 -12.81 -18.24
C LYS A 212 -5.78 -12.29 -19.21
N GLU A 213 -6.19 -11.80 -20.37
CA GLU A 213 -5.29 -11.20 -21.37
C GLU A 213 -4.62 -9.94 -20.83
N ALA A 214 -5.39 -9.02 -20.22
CA ALA A 214 -4.89 -7.77 -19.70
C ALA A 214 -4.06 -7.92 -18.42
N VAL A 215 -4.40 -8.87 -17.55
CA VAL A 215 -3.83 -9.04 -16.20
C VAL A 215 -2.84 -10.21 -16.14
N GLY A 216 -2.85 -11.12 -17.11
CA GLY A 216 -2.00 -12.31 -17.15
C GLY A 216 -2.50 -13.48 -16.28
N ILE A 217 -3.42 -13.25 -15.36
CA ILE A 217 -4.03 -14.28 -14.50
C ILE A 217 -5.55 -14.10 -14.43
N GLY A 218 -6.26 -15.18 -14.05
CA GLY A 218 -7.72 -15.13 -13.95
C GLY A 218 -8.21 -14.27 -12.78
N PHE A 219 -9.44 -13.76 -12.90
CA PHE A 219 -10.10 -12.90 -11.89
C PHE A 219 -10.09 -13.49 -10.48
N ARG A 220 -10.46 -14.77 -10.32
CA ARG A 220 -10.49 -15.45 -9.00
C ARG A 220 -9.09 -15.60 -8.42
N GLU A 221 -8.11 -15.87 -9.25
CA GLU A 221 -6.72 -15.98 -8.82
C GLU A 221 -6.17 -14.62 -8.40
N TYR A 222 -6.47 -13.56 -9.15
CA TYR A 222 -6.11 -12.20 -8.80
C TYR A 222 -6.67 -11.81 -7.43
N LEU A 223 -7.97 -12.03 -7.21
CA LEU A 223 -8.63 -11.78 -5.92
C LEU A 223 -7.98 -12.57 -4.77
N GLN A 224 -7.66 -13.85 -5.01
CA GLN A 224 -6.98 -14.68 -4.01
C GLN A 224 -5.58 -14.14 -3.67
N ARG A 225 -4.80 -13.78 -4.68
CA ARG A 225 -3.46 -13.21 -4.48
C ARG A 225 -3.52 -11.87 -3.74
N LEU A 226 -4.49 -11.02 -4.06
CA LEU A 226 -4.74 -9.75 -3.38
C LEU A 226 -5.03 -9.96 -1.89
N ARG A 227 -5.93 -10.90 -1.56
CA ARG A 227 -6.26 -11.26 -0.17
C ARG A 227 -5.05 -11.76 0.62
N VAL A 228 -4.26 -12.60 -0.01
CA VAL A 228 -3.07 -13.21 0.63
C VAL A 228 -1.97 -12.17 0.78
N ALA A 229 -1.83 -11.24 -0.16
CA ALA A 229 -0.90 -10.13 -0.05
C ALA A 229 -1.21 -9.26 1.18
N GLU A 230 -2.47 -8.87 1.34
CA GLU A 230 -2.93 -8.10 2.49
C GLU A 230 -2.76 -8.88 3.81
N ALA A 231 -3.09 -10.18 3.78
CA ALA A 231 -2.90 -11.02 4.96
C ALA A 231 -1.43 -11.09 5.41
N ARG A 232 -0.49 -11.10 4.48
CA ARG A 232 0.93 -11.05 4.80
C ARG A 232 1.28 -9.76 5.54
N ASP A 233 0.81 -8.62 5.02
CA ASP A 233 1.06 -7.33 5.66
C ASP A 233 0.50 -7.32 7.10
N LEU A 234 -0.73 -7.82 7.31
CA LEU A 234 -1.30 -7.92 8.64
C LEU A 234 -0.51 -8.86 9.56
N VAL A 235 -0.01 -9.98 9.06
CA VAL A 235 0.84 -10.91 9.84
C VAL A 235 2.15 -10.25 10.24
N GLU A 236 2.75 -9.50 9.32
CA GLU A 236 4.04 -8.82 9.55
C GLU A 236 3.88 -7.55 10.42
N LEU A 237 2.72 -6.88 10.40
CA LEU A 237 2.54 -5.56 10.99
C LEU A 237 1.73 -5.52 12.28
N THR A 238 1.02 -6.60 12.56
CA THR A 238 0.08 -6.64 13.70
C THR A 238 0.27 -7.89 14.54
N ASP A 239 -0.22 -7.86 15.76
CA ASP A 239 -0.32 -9.03 16.63
C ASP A 239 -1.71 -9.68 16.58
N LEU A 240 -2.53 -9.35 15.58
CA LEU A 240 -3.84 -9.97 15.38
C LEU A 240 -3.72 -11.51 15.31
N PRO A 241 -4.59 -12.27 15.98
CA PRO A 241 -4.65 -13.72 15.82
C PRO A 241 -4.72 -14.11 14.32
N ILE A 242 -4.05 -15.18 13.93
CA ILE A 242 -4.00 -15.59 12.51
C ILE A 242 -5.40 -15.85 11.94
N GLY A 243 -6.32 -16.35 12.77
CA GLY A 243 -7.74 -16.51 12.39
C GLY A 243 -8.41 -15.15 12.11
N ALA A 244 -8.13 -14.12 12.92
CA ALA A 244 -8.64 -12.78 12.68
C ALA A 244 -8.03 -12.16 11.39
N VAL A 245 -6.73 -12.38 11.14
CA VAL A 245 -6.11 -11.95 9.87
C VAL A 245 -6.80 -12.62 8.67
N ALA A 246 -7.12 -13.91 8.75
CA ALA A 246 -7.83 -14.60 7.68
C ALA A 246 -9.21 -13.96 7.42
N ALA A 247 -10.00 -13.77 8.48
CA ALA A 247 -11.32 -13.14 8.39
C ALA A 247 -11.25 -11.72 7.80
N GLU A 248 -10.32 -10.91 8.27
CA GLU A 248 -10.11 -9.54 7.80
C GLU A 248 -9.72 -9.46 6.31
N CYS A 249 -9.09 -10.48 5.79
CA CYS A 249 -8.73 -10.55 4.38
C CYS A 249 -9.75 -11.28 3.50
N GLY A 250 -10.92 -11.65 4.06
CA GLY A 250 -11.95 -12.39 3.34
C GLY A 250 -11.52 -13.82 2.97
N ILE A 251 -10.59 -14.40 3.75
CA ILE A 251 -10.16 -15.80 3.63
C ILE A 251 -10.96 -16.61 4.64
N PRO A 252 -11.61 -17.73 4.25
CA PRO A 252 -12.59 -18.43 5.09
C PRO A 252 -12.07 -18.80 6.48
N ASP A 253 -10.83 -19.27 6.58
CA ASP A 253 -10.25 -19.74 7.84
C ASP A 253 -8.72 -19.67 7.83
N GLN A 254 -8.12 -19.84 9.02
CA GLN A 254 -6.66 -19.80 9.17
C GLN A 254 -5.95 -20.98 8.49
N SER A 255 -6.60 -22.14 8.33
CA SER A 255 -6.01 -23.29 7.66
C SER A 255 -5.86 -23.02 6.16
N ARG A 256 -6.87 -22.38 5.57
CA ARG A 256 -6.81 -21.89 4.18
C ARG A 256 -5.72 -20.83 4.01
N LEU A 257 -5.63 -19.90 4.96
CA LEU A 257 -4.56 -18.89 4.95
C LEU A 257 -3.18 -19.53 5.02
N ALA A 258 -2.97 -20.50 5.92
CA ALA A 258 -1.69 -21.20 6.06
C ALA A 258 -1.29 -21.94 4.77
N ARG A 259 -2.25 -22.62 4.11
CA ARG A 259 -2.01 -23.28 2.80
C ARG A 259 -1.62 -22.28 1.72
N LEU A 260 -2.25 -21.11 1.68
CA LEU A 260 -1.93 -20.05 0.73
C LEU A 260 -0.54 -19.46 0.99
N PHE A 261 -0.17 -19.24 2.25
CA PHE A 261 1.16 -18.81 2.64
C PHE A 261 2.23 -19.82 2.23
N GLN A 262 1.97 -21.11 2.48
CA GLN A 262 2.89 -22.18 2.06
C GLN A 262 3.03 -22.22 0.53
N ARG A 263 1.92 -22.07 -0.21
CA ARG A 263 1.93 -22.05 -1.69
C ARG A 263 2.74 -20.89 -2.27
N TYR A 264 2.60 -19.68 -1.71
CA TYR A 264 3.18 -18.49 -2.32
C TYR A 264 4.56 -18.12 -1.76
N TRP A 265 4.87 -18.49 -0.52
CA TRP A 265 6.12 -18.08 0.14
C TRP A 265 6.86 -19.22 0.84
N SER A 266 6.38 -20.45 0.75
CA SER A 266 6.98 -21.62 1.42
C SER A 266 7.18 -21.43 2.93
N VAL A 267 6.31 -20.65 3.57
CA VAL A 267 6.36 -20.33 5.00
C VAL A 267 4.94 -20.29 5.58
N THR A 268 4.79 -20.59 6.87
CA THR A 268 3.50 -20.41 7.54
C THR A 268 3.35 -18.99 8.09
N PRO A 269 2.11 -18.45 8.26
CA PRO A 269 1.89 -17.14 8.87
C PRO A 269 2.55 -17.00 10.25
N GLY A 270 2.47 -18.04 11.09
CA GLY A 270 3.08 -18.05 12.42
C GLY A 270 4.61 -18.04 12.38
N ALA A 271 5.22 -18.73 11.41
CA ALA A 271 6.68 -18.71 11.23
C ALA A 271 7.15 -17.33 10.76
N LEU A 272 6.41 -16.70 9.84
CA LEU A 272 6.70 -15.35 9.37
C LEU A 272 6.64 -14.33 10.53
N ARG A 273 5.61 -14.43 11.38
CA ARG A 273 5.48 -13.55 12.57
C ARG A 273 6.60 -13.75 13.57
N ARG A 274 7.04 -14.99 13.80
CA ARG A 274 8.17 -15.24 14.70
C ARG A 274 9.47 -14.62 14.20
N ARG A 275 9.77 -14.69 12.91
CA ARG A 275 10.97 -14.04 12.32
C ARG A 275 10.98 -12.54 12.63
N ARG A 276 9.84 -11.84 12.50
CA ARG A 276 9.73 -10.41 12.86
C ARG A 276 10.17 -10.13 14.31
N ARG A 277 9.82 -11.00 15.26
CA ARG A 277 10.17 -10.80 16.68
C ARG A 277 11.66 -10.98 16.96
N PHE A 278 12.38 -11.72 16.13
CA PHE A 278 13.82 -11.93 16.27
C PHE A 278 14.65 -10.88 15.53
N ASP A 279 14.13 -10.29 14.44
CA ASP A 279 14.83 -9.25 13.67
C ASP A 279 14.62 -7.83 14.26
N GLY A 280 13.89 -7.70 15.35
CA GLY A 280 13.52 -6.44 16.03
C GLY A 280 14.17 -6.25 17.41
N VAL A 281 15.25 -6.97 17.73
CA VAL A 281 16.09 -6.78 18.91
C VAL A 281 17.38 -6.08 18.54
#